data_825d793215e399ab13e95e68bdc5404d
#
_entry.id   825d793215e399ab13e95e68bdc5404d
#
_cell.length_a   1.000
_cell.length_b   1.000
_cell.length_c   1.000
_cell.angle_alpha   90.00
_cell.angle_beta   90.00
_cell.angle_gamma   90.00
#
_symmetry.space_group_name_H-M   'P 1'
#
loop_
_entity.id
_entity.type
_entity.pdbx_description
1 polymer ?
#
loop_
_entity_poly.entity_id
_entity_poly.type
_entity_poly.pdbx_seq_one_letter_code
_entity_poly.pdbx_strand_id
1 'polypeptide(L)'
;MLYRVIGVMSGSSLDGLDLAFVELEDKGGKWSFSILETACYDYDNEWMTKLKSAAHLNAINFVELDALYGHFLGNQINKFITEKKLDYKVGLIASHGHTVFHSPGKFSVQIGHGAAIAAETDLPVVSDLRALDVAL
;
A
#
# COMPACT_ATOMS: atom_id res chain seq x y z
N MET A 1 7.58 2.62 -23.13
CA MET A 1 8.30 2.80 -21.85
C MET A 1 7.82 1.74 -20.87
N LEU A 2 8.73 1.15 -20.14
CA LEU A 2 8.45 0.04 -19.22
C LEU A 2 8.65 0.50 -17.77
N TYR A 3 7.66 0.25 -16.93
CA TYR A 3 7.71 0.54 -15.50
C TYR A 3 7.53 -0.74 -14.70
N ARG A 4 8.31 -0.91 -13.64
CA ARG A 4 8.21 -2.04 -12.71
C ARG A 4 7.76 -1.55 -11.35
N VAL A 5 6.59 -1.98 -10.93
CA VAL A 5 5.88 -1.43 -9.78
C VAL A 5 5.46 -2.56 -8.83
N ILE A 6 5.58 -2.32 -7.54
CA ILE A 6 4.90 -3.14 -6.54
C ILE A 6 3.62 -2.42 -6.14
N GLY A 7 2.48 -3.06 -6.36
CA GLY A 7 1.19 -2.64 -5.83
C GLY A 7 0.93 -3.30 -4.48
N VAL A 8 0.41 -2.53 -3.52
CA VAL A 8 0.12 -3.01 -2.16
C VAL A 8 -1.29 -2.60 -1.77
N MET A 9 -2.08 -3.55 -1.30
CA MET A 9 -3.47 -3.31 -0.88
C MET A 9 -3.85 -4.12 0.34
N SER A 10 -4.55 -3.48 1.27
CA SER A 10 -5.22 -4.12 2.40
C SER A 10 -6.73 -3.96 2.25
N GLY A 11 -7.44 -5.08 2.17
CA GLY A 11 -8.91 -5.10 2.11
C GLY A 11 -9.56 -4.86 3.47
N SER A 12 -10.82 -4.41 3.46
CA SER A 12 -11.60 -4.16 4.68
C SER A 12 -11.95 -5.43 5.46
N SER A 13 -11.89 -6.60 4.82
CA SER A 13 -12.10 -7.91 5.44
C SER A 13 -10.96 -8.31 6.39
N LEU A 14 -9.79 -7.64 6.35
CA LEU A 14 -8.61 -7.91 7.17
C LEU A 14 -8.09 -9.35 7.04
N ASP A 15 -8.32 -9.98 5.89
CA ASP A 15 -7.88 -11.33 5.56
C ASP A 15 -6.45 -11.40 5.05
N GLY A 16 -5.81 -10.26 4.84
CA GLY A 16 -4.40 -10.19 4.48
C GLY A 16 -4.01 -8.92 3.75
N LEU A 17 -2.71 -8.79 3.56
CA LEU A 17 -2.06 -7.75 2.76
C LEU A 17 -1.67 -8.36 1.42
N ASP A 18 -2.25 -7.85 0.34
CA ASP A 18 -1.96 -8.29 -1.02
C ASP A 18 -0.84 -7.45 -1.64
N LEU A 19 0.14 -8.13 -2.22
CA LEU A 19 1.23 -7.52 -2.97
C LEU A 19 1.32 -8.12 -4.37
N ALA A 20 1.59 -7.27 -5.35
CA ALA A 20 1.81 -7.69 -6.73
C ALA A 20 2.99 -6.94 -7.34
N PHE A 21 3.90 -7.65 -7.96
CA PHE A 21 4.96 -7.08 -8.79
C PHE A 21 4.51 -7.09 -10.23
N VAL A 22 4.41 -5.90 -10.83
CA VAL A 22 3.75 -5.68 -12.11
C VAL A 22 4.69 -4.93 -13.05
N GLU A 23 4.76 -5.37 -14.30
CA GLU A 23 5.30 -4.56 -15.40
C GLU A 23 4.16 -3.81 -16.07
N LEU A 24 4.33 -2.50 -16.20
CA LEU A 24 3.43 -1.61 -16.93
C LEU A 24 4.16 -1.13 -18.18
N GLU A 25 3.56 -1.26 -19.34
CA GLU A 25 4.14 -0.82 -20.60
C GLU A 25 3.26 0.24 -21.25
N ASP A 26 3.87 1.40 -21.56
CA ASP A 26 3.23 2.45 -22.37
C ASP A 26 3.82 2.43 -23.78
N LYS A 27 2.96 2.22 -24.76
CA LYS A 27 3.25 2.30 -26.20
C LYS A 27 2.39 3.36 -26.85
N GLY A 28 2.88 4.61 -26.83
CA GLY A 28 2.18 5.70 -27.48
C GLY A 28 0.81 6.02 -26.86
N GLY A 29 0.70 5.96 -25.54
CA GLY A 29 -0.53 6.21 -24.80
C GLY A 29 -1.43 4.98 -24.62
N LYS A 30 -1.03 3.82 -25.15
CA LYS A 30 -1.72 2.55 -24.90
C LYS A 30 -0.99 1.81 -23.79
N TRP A 31 -1.69 1.59 -22.71
CA TRP A 31 -1.18 0.90 -21.54
C TRP A 31 -1.50 -0.59 -21.57
N SER A 32 -0.53 -1.38 -21.21
CA SER A 32 -0.69 -2.82 -20.93
C SER A 32 0.04 -3.17 -19.64
N PHE A 33 -0.30 -4.31 -19.04
CA PHE A 33 0.36 -4.76 -17.83
C PHE A 33 0.53 -6.27 -17.80
N SER A 34 1.52 -6.72 -17.04
CA SER A 34 1.75 -8.14 -16.73
C SER A 34 2.05 -8.27 -15.24
N ILE A 35 1.33 -9.15 -14.57
CA ILE A 35 1.60 -9.48 -13.17
C ILE A 35 2.65 -10.58 -13.15
N LEU A 36 3.82 -10.30 -12.58
CA LEU A 36 4.96 -11.21 -12.60
C LEU A 36 5.06 -12.04 -11.31
N GLU A 37 4.78 -11.44 -10.16
CA GLU A 37 4.80 -12.09 -8.85
C GLU A 37 3.68 -11.56 -7.97
N THR A 38 3.16 -12.41 -7.10
CA THR A 38 2.14 -12.04 -6.10
C THR A 38 2.42 -12.70 -4.76
N ALA A 39 1.91 -12.08 -3.71
CA ALA A 39 1.86 -12.68 -2.38
C ALA A 39 0.67 -12.11 -1.60
N CYS A 40 0.18 -12.89 -0.65
CA CYS A 40 -0.76 -12.43 0.36
C CYS A 40 -0.18 -12.77 1.73
N TYR A 41 0.01 -11.76 2.58
CA TYR A 41 0.53 -11.94 3.94
C TYR A 41 -0.59 -11.72 4.95
N ASP A 42 -0.83 -12.73 5.76
CA ASP A 42 -1.83 -12.64 6.82
C ASP A 42 -1.42 -11.61 7.88
N TYR A 43 -2.42 -10.92 8.43
CA TYR A 43 -2.23 -10.11 9.62
C TYR A 43 -2.20 -11.01 10.87
N ASP A 44 -1.30 -10.69 11.80
CA ASP A 44 -1.38 -11.25 13.14
C ASP A 44 -2.54 -10.62 13.94
N ASN A 45 -2.85 -11.19 15.11
CA ASN A 45 -3.95 -10.70 15.94
C ASN A 45 -3.75 -9.25 16.43
N GLU A 46 -2.51 -8.85 16.65
CA GLU A 46 -2.19 -7.48 17.06
C GLU A 46 -2.54 -6.48 15.97
N TRP A 47 -2.11 -6.73 14.73
CA TRP A 47 -2.43 -5.85 13.61
C TRP A 47 -3.91 -5.87 13.25
N MET A 48 -4.56 -7.03 13.30
CA MET A 48 -6.02 -7.11 13.10
C MET A 48 -6.76 -6.23 14.11
N THR A 49 -6.38 -6.26 15.36
CA THR A 49 -7.00 -5.44 16.42
C THR A 49 -6.74 -3.95 16.18
N LYS A 50 -5.51 -3.57 15.87
CA LYS A 50 -5.16 -2.17 15.58
C LYS A 50 -5.95 -1.61 14.39
N LEU A 51 -6.05 -2.36 13.30
CA LEU A 51 -6.78 -1.91 12.13
C LEU A 51 -8.29 -1.83 12.35
N LYS A 52 -8.87 -2.79 13.10
CA LYS A 52 -10.30 -2.76 13.46
C LYS A 52 -10.67 -1.57 14.33
N SER A 53 -9.79 -1.18 15.24
CA SER A 53 -10.03 -0.09 16.17
C SER A 53 -9.65 1.29 15.64
N ALA A 54 -9.06 1.38 14.46
CA ALA A 54 -8.51 2.63 13.91
C ALA A 54 -9.55 3.75 13.83
N ALA A 55 -10.80 3.45 13.46
CA ALA A 55 -11.87 4.43 13.34
C ALA A 55 -12.32 5.05 14.68
N HIS A 56 -11.93 4.45 15.80
CA HIS A 56 -12.35 4.87 17.14
C HIS A 56 -11.23 5.54 17.94
N LEU A 57 -10.05 5.72 17.33
CA LEU A 57 -8.91 6.37 17.96
C LEU A 57 -9.12 7.89 18.04
N ASN A 58 -8.52 8.53 19.06
CA ASN A 58 -8.38 9.99 19.02
C ASN A 58 -7.40 10.41 17.91
N ALA A 59 -7.36 11.69 17.62
CA ALA A 59 -6.60 12.21 16.47
C ALA A 59 -5.10 11.88 16.54
N ILE A 60 -4.47 12.03 17.71
CA ILE A 60 -3.03 11.77 17.87
C ILE A 60 -2.69 10.29 17.72
N ASN A 61 -3.49 9.41 18.30
CA ASN A 61 -3.30 7.97 18.19
C ASN A 61 -3.59 7.46 16.77
N PHE A 62 -4.50 8.10 16.05
CA PHE A 62 -4.76 7.82 14.64
C PHE A 62 -3.54 8.16 13.77
N VAL A 63 -2.95 9.34 13.96
CA VAL A 63 -1.74 9.76 13.23
C VAL A 63 -0.55 8.85 13.56
N GLU A 64 -0.41 8.44 14.82
CA GLU A 64 0.62 7.47 15.22
C GLU A 64 0.42 6.12 14.54
N LEU A 65 -0.81 5.61 14.48
CA LEU A 65 -1.13 4.35 13.81
C LEU A 65 -0.84 4.42 12.31
N ASP A 66 -1.14 5.55 11.66
CA ASP A 66 -0.83 5.77 10.25
C ASP A 66 0.67 5.61 9.97
N ALA A 67 1.52 6.23 10.80
CA ALA A 67 2.97 6.10 10.69
C ALA A 67 3.44 4.66 10.97
N LEU A 68 2.98 4.04 12.05
CA LEU A 68 3.33 2.67 12.42
C LEU A 68 2.93 1.67 11.31
N TYR A 69 1.74 1.83 10.77
CA TYR A 69 1.28 0.96 9.68
C TYR A 69 2.09 1.18 8.41
N GLY A 70 2.50 2.42 8.11
CA GLY A 70 3.42 2.70 7.02
C GLY A 70 4.75 1.96 7.15
N HIS A 71 5.35 1.96 8.33
CA HIS A 71 6.57 1.17 8.60
C HIS A 71 6.32 -0.33 8.46
N PHE A 72 5.21 -0.82 8.97
CA PHE A 72 4.81 -2.22 8.80
C PHE A 72 4.69 -2.59 7.31
N LEU A 73 4.02 -1.77 6.51
CA LEU A 73 3.90 -1.99 5.07
C LEU A 73 5.27 -2.03 4.40
N GLY A 74 6.16 -1.10 4.72
CA GLY A 74 7.53 -1.08 4.20
C GLY A 74 8.29 -2.37 4.51
N ASN A 75 8.16 -2.89 5.71
CA ASN A 75 8.79 -4.15 6.11
C ASN A 75 8.19 -5.35 5.36
N GLN A 76 6.88 -5.38 5.12
CA GLN A 76 6.24 -6.42 4.32
C GLN A 76 6.67 -6.38 2.85
N ILE A 77 6.83 -5.18 2.30
CA ILE A 77 7.36 -4.98 0.94
C ILE A 77 8.79 -5.50 0.84
N ASN A 78 9.65 -5.17 1.80
CA ASN A 78 11.03 -5.69 1.84
C ASN A 78 11.07 -7.22 1.91
N LYS A 79 10.20 -7.82 2.72
CA LYS A 79 10.04 -9.28 2.77
C LYS A 79 9.66 -9.85 1.39
N PHE A 80 8.70 -9.24 0.72
CA PHE A 80 8.27 -9.64 -0.63
C PHE A 80 9.40 -9.53 -1.65
N ILE A 81 10.15 -8.42 -1.64
CA ILE A 81 11.31 -8.22 -2.51
C ILE A 81 12.34 -9.33 -2.30
N THR A 82 12.66 -9.65 -1.07
CA THR A 82 13.62 -10.71 -0.73
C THR A 82 13.13 -12.08 -1.16
N GLU A 83 11.90 -12.45 -0.82
CA GLU A 83 11.33 -13.76 -1.13
C GLU A 83 11.19 -14.01 -2.64
N LYS A 84 10.84 -12.98 -3.40
CA LYS A 84 10.65 -13.06 -4.86
C LYS A 84 11.90 -12.69 -5.66
N LYS A 85 13.01 -12.39 -4.98
CA LYS A 85 14.30 -12.03 -5.60
C LYS A 85 14.17 -10.83 -6.55
N LEU A 86 13.51 -9.78 -6.06
CA LEU A 86 13.22 -8.57 -6.83
C LEU A 86 14.20 -7.43 -6.56
N ASP A 87 15.32 -7.70 -5.90
CA ASP A 87 16.34 -6.71 -5.60
C ASP A 87 16.78 -5.98 -6.87
N TYR A 88 16.81 -4.64 -6.80
CA TYR A 88 17.17 -3.74 -7.89
C TYR A 88 16.24 -3.79 -9.12
N LYS A 89 15.10 -4.47 -9.01
CA LYS A 89 14.14 -4.60 -10.12
C LYS A 89 12.93 -3.67 -9.99
N VAL A 90 12.68 -3.15 -8.79
CA VAL A 90 11.50 -2.33 -8.48
C VAL A 90 11.82 -0.86 -8.65
N GLY A 91 11.04 -0.16 -9.47
CA GLY A 91 11.21 1.29 -9.69
C GLY A 91 10.27 2.16 -8.87
N LEU A 92 9.12 1.61 -8.44
CA LEU A 92 8.08 2.37 -7.75
C LEU A 92 7.22 1.44 -6.89
N ILE A 93 6.77 1.96 -5.77
CA ILE A 93 5.72 1.35 -4.95
C ILE A 93 4.45 2.18 -5.07
N ALA A 94 3.32 1.52 -5.33
CA ALA A 94 1.98 2.13 -5.30
C ALA A 94 1.20 1.49 -4.15
N SER A 95 0.91 2.27 -3.11
CA SER A 95 0.25 1.78 -1.91
C SER A 95 -1.16 2.36 -1.78
N HIS A 96 -2.15 1.48 -1.74
CA HIS A 96 -3.53 1.85 -1.44
C HIS A 96 -3.71 2.12 0.06
N GLY A 97 -2.96 1.43 0.91
CA GLY A 97 -3.15 1.45 2.36
C GLY A 97 -4.40 0.70 2.80
N HIS A 98 -4.84 0.96 4.02
CA HIS A 98 -6.03 0.37 4.62
C HIS A 98 -7.10 1.43 4.85
N THR A 99 -8.29 1.23 4.29
CA THR A 99 -9.41 2.18 4.40
C THR A 99 -9.98 2.16 5.82
N VAL A 100 -9.97 3.31 6.48
CA VAL A 100 -10.55 3.51 7.81
C VAL A 100 -11.90 4.21 7.71
N PHE A 101 -11.98 5.26 6.89
CA PHE A 101 -13.21 6.00 6.66
C PHE A 101 -13.48 6.12 5.16
N HIS A 102 -14.74 5.96 4.78
CA HIS A 102 -15.16 6.22 3.41
C HIS A 102 -16.58 6.78 3.39
N SER A 103 -16.73 7.96 2.80
CA SER A 103 -18.02 8.58 2.52
C SER A 103 -18.03 8.98 1.05
N PRO A 104 -18.80 8.28 0.20
CA PRO A 104 -18.79 8.53 -1.24
C PRO A 104 -19.05 9.98 -1.61
N GLY A 105 -18.21 10.53 -2.48
CA GLY A 105 -18.31 11.91 -2.94
C GLY A 105 -17.93 12.98 -1.91
N LYS A 106 -17.49 12.60 -0.73
CA LYS A 106 -17.10 13.53 0.34
C LYS A 106 -15.65 13.35 0.78
N PHE A 107 -15.33 12.17 1.29
CA PHE A 107 -13.98 11.86 1.75
C PHE A 107 -13.71 10.35 1.74
N SER A 108 -12.45 10.02 1.68
CA SER A 108 -11.96 8.65 1.91
C SER A 108 -10.59 8.75 2.59
N VAL A 109 -10.41 8.02 3.68
CA VAL A 109 -9.16 8.03 4.45
C VAL A 109 -8.59 6.62 4.52
N GLN A 110 -7.40 6.47 3.98
CA GLN A 110 -6.59 5.26 4.11
C GLN A 110 -5.39 5.57 4.99
N ILE A 111 -5.01 4.63 5.86
CA ILE A 111 -3.77 4.69 6.62
C ILE A 111 -2.68 3.86 5.96
N GLY A 112 -1.44 4.15 6.31
CA GLY A 112 -0.23 3.58 5.70
C GLY A 112 0.63 4.68 5.11
N HIS A 113 1.26 5.48 5.96
CA HIS A 113 1.99 6.70 5.61
C HIS A 113 3.07 6.44 4.56
N GLY A 114 2.95 7.08 3.40
CA GLY A 114 3.85 6.84 2.25
C GLY A 114 5.32 7.14 2.54
N ALA A 115 5.62 8.18 3.32
CA ALA A 115 6.98 8.50 3.71
C ALA A 115 7.61 7.41 4.59
N ALA A 116 6.84 6.77 5.46
CA ALA A 116 7.31 5.65 6.27
C ALA A 116 7.64 4.42 5.39
N ILE A 117 6.81 4.13 4.39
CA ILE A 117 7.09 3.08 3.41
C ILE A 117 8.38 3.39 2.65
N ALA A 118 8.55 4.61 2.17
CA ALA A 118 9.75 5.03 1.45
C ALA A 118 11.02 4.94 2.32
N ALA A 119 10.91 5.31 3.59
CA ALA A 119 12.03 5.22 4.54
C ALA A 119 12.49 3.77 4.76
N GLU A 120 11.56 2.81 4.83
CA GLU A 120 11.89 1.40 5.03
C GLU A 120 12.43 0.72 3.77
N THR A 121 11.94 1.13 2.59
CA THR A 121 12.25 0.44 1.34
C THR A 121 13.33 1.12 0.50
N ASP A 122 13.63 2.37 0.78
CA ASP A 122 14.52 3.22 -0.05
C ASP A 122 14.05 3.30 -1.52
N LEU A 123 12.74 3.26 -1.74
CA LEU A 123 12.10 3.32 -3.06
C LEU A 123 11.11 4.47 -3.14
N PRO A 124 10.90 5.05 -4.33
CA PRO A 124 9.81 6.00 -4.55
C PRO A 124 8.45 5.38 -4.24
N VAL A 125 7.57 6.14 -3.61
CA VAL A 125 6.23 5.68 -3.22
C VAL A 125 5.16 6.65 -3.70
N VAL A 126 4.13 6.11 -4.32
CA VAL A 126 2.86 6.80 -4.55
C VAL A 126 1.83 6.24 -3.58
N SER A 127 1.20 7.11 -2.82
CA SER A 127 0.18 6.76 -1.83
C SER A 127 -1.02 7.68 -1.98
N ASP A 128 -2.05 7.45 -1.15
CA ASP A 128 -3.27 8.25 -1.17
C ASP A 128 -3.96 8.24 -2.56
N LEU A 129 -4.05 7.06 -3.15
CA LEU A 129 -4.46 6.86 -4.54
C LEU A 129 -5.91 7.28 -4.81
N ARG A 130 -6.75 7.35 -3.78
CA ARG A 130 -8.18 7.69 -3.92
C ARG A 130 -8.49 9.16 -3.73
N ALA A 131 -7.55 9.95 -3.24
CA ALA A 131 -7.80 11.34 -2.85
C ALA A 131 -8.29 12.21 -4.01
N LEU A 132 -7.61 12.15 -5.14
CA LEU A 132 -7.98 12.92 -6.32
C LEU A 132 -9.32 12.46 -6.89
N ASP A 133 -9.56 11.17 -7.00
CA ASP A 133 -10.79 10.60 -7.53
C ASP A 133 -12.01 11.00 -6.66
N VAL A 134 -11.87 10.96 -5.35
CA VAL A 134 -12.93 11.37 -4.42
C VAL A 134 -13.17 12.88 -4.47
N ALA A 135 -12.12 13.69 -4.70
CA ALA A 135 -12.24 15.15 -4.79
C ALA A 135 -12.88 15.65 -6.09
N LEU A 136 -12.83 14.88 -7.16
CA LEU A 136 -13.45 15.21 -8.45
C LEU A 136 -14.94 14.87 -8.47
#